data_a07207336d8c3409d803368176f79f01
#
_entry.id   a07207336d8c3409d803368176f79f01
#
_cell.length_a   1.000
_cell.length_b   1.000
_cell.length_c   1.000
_cell.angle_alpha   90.00
_cell.angle_beta   90.00
_cell.angle_gamma   90.00
#
_symmetry.space_group_name_H-M   'P 1'
#
loop_
_entity.id
_entity.type
_entity.pdbx_description
1 polymer ?
#
loop_
_entity_poly.entity_id
_entity_poly.type
_entity_poly.pdbx_seq_one_letter_code
_entity_poly.pdbx_strand_id
1 'polypeptide(L)'
;ITTSDKEMQTTYSAAIRGRQDIDIYPQVSGTLTRLCVEEGQAVRKGQILFIIDQVPYIAALRTAEANVEAAKAGVATSQLTYDSKRELYAQKVVSEFDLKTSHNSLLSAKAQLAQAEAQRINAANNLSYTEVKSPADGVVGTLPYRVGTLVSSGMPKPLTTVSDNSDMYVYFSMTENQMLELTRRYGSKDKALAEMPAVSLQLNDRSTYPQEGKIETISG
;
A
#
# COMPACT_ATOMS: atom_id res chain seq x y z
N ILE A 1 -39.54 -4.61 -51.83
CA ILE A 1 -39.35 -4.45 -50.39
C ILE A 1 -37.87 -4.68 -50.15
N THR A 2 -37.10 -3.60 -49.99
CA THR A 2 -35.68 -3.65 -49.63
C THR A 2 -35.59 -3.73 -48.11
N THR A 3 -35.23 -4.86 -47.56
CA THR A 3 -34.85 -5.00 -46.16
C THR A 3 -33.46 -4.37 -45.95
N SER A 4 -33.44 -3.23 -45.27
CA SER A 4 -32.21 -2.64 -44.79
C SER A 4 -31.90 -3.21 -43.41
N ASP A 5 -30.79 -3.94 -43.26
CA ASP A 5 -30.24 -4.30 -41.96
C ASP A 5 -29.78 -3.01 -41.27
N LYS A 6 -30.65 -2.43 -40.49
CA LYS A 6 -30.32 -1.31 -39.61
C LYS A 6 -29.91 -1.90 -38.28
N GLU A 7 -28.62 -1.87 -38.00
CA GLU A 7 -28.12 -2.19 -36.63
C GLU A 7 -28.83 -1.28 -35.62
N MET A 8 -29.60 -1.88 -34.72
CA MET A 8 -30.21 -1.16 -33.61
C MET A 8 -29.14 -0.88 -32.57
N GLN A 9 -28.64 0.33 -32.51
CA GLN A 9 -27.71 0.79 -31.50
C GLN A 9 -28.51 1.34 -30.32
N THR A 10 -28.27 0.83 -29.12
CA THR A 10 -28.81 1.33 -27.87
C THR A 10 -27.75 2.16 -27.16
N THR A 11 -28.05 3.42 -26.88
CA THR A 11 -27.12 4.36 -26.26
C THR A 11 -27.40 4.47 -24.75
N TYR A 12 -26.37 4.41 -23.94
CA TYR A 12 -26.46 4.56 -22.49
C TYR A 12 -25.60 5.76 -22.07
N SER A 13 -26.12 6.54 -21.11
CA SER A 13 -25.29 7.56 -20.45
C SER A 13 -24.31 6.88 -19.52
N ALA A 14 -23.02 7.21 -19.64
CA ALA A 14 -21.96 6.55 -18.92
C ALA A 14 -21.03 7.57 -18.25
N ALA A 15 -20.47 7.16 -17.11
CA ALA A 15 -19.40 7.88 -16.41
C ALA A 15 -18.08 7.12 -16.58
N ILE A 16 -17.04 7.83 -17.00
CA ILE A 16 -15.69 7.28 -17.15
C ILE A 16 -14.94 7.54 -15.84
N ARG A 17 -14.30 6.50 -15.32
CA ARG A 17 -13.41 6.59 -14.15
C ARG A 17 -12.11 5.84 -14.45
N GLY A 18 -11.00 6.32 -13.89
CA GLY A 18 -9.76 5.55 -13.85
C GLY A 18 -9.95 4.23 -13.11
N ARG A 19 -9.09 3.28 -13.38
CA ARG A 19 -9.13 1.94 -12.74
C ARG A 19 -9.11 2.01 -11.23
N GLN A 20 -8.30 2.91 -10.69
CA GLN A 20 -8.18 3.09 -9.25
C GLN A 20 -7.68 4.51 -8.92
N ASP A 21 -8.40 5.19 -8.05
CA ASP A 21 -7.96 6.42 -7.40
C ASP A 21 -7.50 6.07 -5.98
N ILE A 22 -6.22 6.28 -5.68
CA ILE A 22 -5.62 5.95 -4.41
C ILE A 22 -5.29 7.24 -3.66
N ASP A 23 -5.96 7.46 -2.56
CA ASP A 23 -5.69 8.57 -1.66
C ASP A 23 -4.42 8.32 -0.84
N ILE A 24 -3.48 9.25 -0.89
CA ILE A 24 -2.18 9.15 -0.25
C ILE A 24 -2.20 9.91 1.07
N TYR A 25 -2.14 9.18 2.16
CA TYR A 25 -2.04 9.72 3.52
C TYR A 25 -0.65 9.48 4.11
N PRO A 26 -0.12 10.41 4.92
CA PRO A 26 1.13 10.18 5.65
C PRO A 26 0.89 9.14 6.75
N GLN A 27 1.85 8.25 6.96
CA GLN A 27 1.78 7.23 8.02
C GLN A 27 2.40 7.72 9.34
N VAL A 28 3.20 8.79 9.27
CA VAL A 28 3.86 9.43 10.41
C VAL A 28 3.57 10.93 10.42
N SER A 29 3.71 11.55 11.58
CA SER A 29 3.49 12.98 11.76
C SER A 29 4.79 13.76 11.60
N GLY A 30 4.73 14.94 11.02
CA GLY A 30 5.87 15.83 10.90
C GLY A 30 5.65 16.94 9.87
N THR A 31 6.64 17.80 9.71
CA THR A 31 6.57 18.90 8.74
C THR A 31 7.00 18.39 7.36
N LEU A 32 6.26 18.76 6.31
CA LEU A 32 6.68 18.52 4.93
C LEU A 32 7.92 19.35 4.61
N THR A 33 9.03 18.68 4.31
CA THR A 33 10.31 19.32 3.97
C THR A 33 10.48 19.47 2.48
N ARG A 34 9.93 18.56 1.68
CA ARG A 34 10.03 18.61 0.21
C ARG A 34 8.86 17.94 -0.47
N LEU A 35 8.40 18.57 -1.55
CA LEU A 35 7.53 17.98 -2.57
C LEU A 35 8.42 17.53 -3.73
N CYS A 36 8.32 16.26 -4.13
CA CYS A 36 9.15 15.66 -5.18
C CYS A 36 8.39 15.51 -6.50
N VAL A 37 7.13 15.94 -6.54
CA VAL A 37 6.24 15.80 -7.70
C VAL A 37 5.41 17.08 -7.89
N GLU A 38 4.88 17.23 -9.11
CA GLU A 38 3.95 18.31 -9.50
C GLU A 38 2.56 17.76 -9.78
N GLU A 39 1.55 18.62 -9.73
CA GLU A 39 0.17 18.27 -10.11
C GLU A 39 0.11 17.82 -11.56
N GLY A 40 -0.57 16.72 -11.83
CA GLY A 40 -0.68 16.14 -13.17
C GLY A 40 0.54 15.34 -13.63
N GLN A 41 1.59 15.23 -12.81
CA GLN A 41 2.78 14.46 -13.17
C GLN A 41 2.52 12.96 -13.14
N ALA A 42 3.00 12.24 -14.17
CA ALA A 42 3.03 10.78 -14.16
C ALA A 42 4.10 10.26 -13.20
N VAL A 43 3.73 9.29 -12.37
CA VAL A 43 4.60 8.67 -11.36
C VAL A 43 4.56 7.15 -11.45
N ARG A 44 5.62 6.52 -10.98
CA ARG A 44 5.73 5.06 -10.91
C ARG A 44 5.56 4.56 -9.48
N LYS A 45 5.13 3.33 -9.35
CA LYS A 45 5.09 2.62 -8.06
C LYS A 45 6.46 2.70 -7.35
N GLY A 46 6.44 3.12 -6.09
CA GLY A 46 7.65 3.29 -5.27
C GLY A 46 8.36 4.64 -5.45
N GLN A 47 7.93 5.48 -6.40
CA GLN A 47 8.47 6.84 -6.56
C GLN A 47 8.12 7.71 -5.36
N ILE A 48 9.09 8.46 -4.84
CA ILE A 48 8.91 9.38 -3.71
C ILE A 48 8.08 10.59 -4.18
N LEU A 49 7.00 10.85 -3.49
CA LEU A 49 6.09 11.96 -3.72
C LEU A 49 6.38 13.13 -2.77
N PHE A 50 6.54 12.80 -1.47
CA PHE A 50 6.77 13.78 -0.41
C PHE A 50 7.84 13.30 0.55
N ILE A 51 8.54 14.24 1.18
CA ILE A 51 9.47 13.97 2.27
C ILE A 51 9.00 14.77 3.50
N ILE A 52 8.78 14.04 4.60
CA ILE A 52 8.49 14.56 5.93
C ILE A 52 9.81 14.71 6.67
N ASP A 53 9.90 15.62 7.64
CA ASP A 53 11.10 15.84 8.45
C ASP A 53 11.62 14.52 9.04
N GLN A 54 12.81 14.12 8.60
CA GLN A 54 13.43 12.84 8.96
C GLN A 54 14.30 12.94 10.22
N VAL A 55 14.67 14.14 10.64
CA VAL A 55 15.64 14.34 11.73
C VAL A 55 15.26 13.59 13.02
N PRO A 56 14.03 13.73 13.55
CA PRO A 56 13.65 13.01 14.77
C PRO A 56 13.63 11.49 14.58
N TYR A 57 13.27 11.00 13.41
CA TYR A 57 13.20 9.57 13.11
C TYR A 57 14.59 8.93 12.94
N ILE A 58 15.53 9.66 12.33
CA ILE A 58 16.94 9.25 12.26
C ILE A 58 17.55 9.16 13.68
N ALA A 59 17.27 10.14 14.54
CA ALA A 59 17.75 10.12 15.91
C ALA A 59 17.16 8.92 16.70
N ALA A 60 15.87 8.64 16.55
CA ALA A 60 15.21 7.49 17.15
C ALA A 60 15.79 6.15 16.66
N LEU A 61 16.07 6.03 15.37
CA LEU A 61 16.72 4.83 14.82
C LEU A 61 18.12 4.63 15.40
N ARG A 62 18.95 5.67 15.44
CA ARG A 62 20.30 5.60 16.05
C ARG A 62 20.25 5.19 17.51
N THR A 63 19.30 5.69 18.28
CA THR A 63 19.11 5.27 19.68
C THR A 63 18.74 3.81 19.77
N ALA A 64 17.82 3.33 18.93
CA ALA A 64 17.43 1.92 18.88
C ALA A 64 18.61 1.00 18.45
N GLU A 65 19.44 1.43 17.51
CA GLU A 65 20.66 0.72 17.09
C GLU A 65 21.65 0.61 18.25
N ALA A 66 21.89 1.69 18.99
CA ALA A 66 22.76 1.66 20.17
C ALA A 66 22.23 0.69 21.24
N ASN A 67 20.92 0.62 21.46
CA ASN A 67 20.29 -0.33 22.38
C ASN A 67 20.50 -1.80 21.93
N VAL A 68 20.46 -2.08 20.64
CA VAL A 68 20.76 -3.40 20.09
C VAL A 68 22.22 -3.78 20.39
N GLU A 69 23.17 -2.87 20.17
CA GLU A 69 24.57 -3.15 20.45
C GLU A 69 24.83 -3.38 21.94
N ALA A 70 24.18 -2.61 22.82
CA ALA A 70 24.25 -2.83 24.26
C ALA A 70 23.67 -4.22 24.66
N ALA A 71 22.53 -4.60 24.09
CA ALA A 71 21.91 -5.90 24.34
C ALA A 71 22.77 -7.06 23.81
N LYS A 72 23.42 -6.92 22.65
CA LYS A 72 24.39 -7.89 22.12
C LYS A 72 25.56 -8.10 23.08
N ALA A 73 26.11 -7.03 23.62
CA ALA A 73 27.18 -7.12 24.63
C ALA A 73 26.71 -7.87 25.88
N GLY A 74 25.46 -7.63 26.33
CA GLY A 74 24.83 -8.36 27.43
C GLY A 74 24.69 -9.87 27.14
N VAL A 75 24.28 -10.23 25.92
CA VAL A 75 24.22 -11.65 25.49
C VAL A 75 25.62 -12.26 25.50
N ALA A 76 26.63 -11.57 24.96
CA ALA A 76 28.00 -12.09 24.91
C ALA A 76 28.53 -12.35 26.33
N THR A 77 28.32 -11.43 27.27
CA THR A 77 28.72 -11.61 28.67
C THR A 77 27.99 -12.79 29.32
N SER A 78 26.67 -12.89 29.12
CA SER A 78 25.88 -13.99 29.70
C SER A 78 26.22 -15.34 29.06
N GLN A 79 26.56 -15.37 27.78
CA GLN A 79 27.02 -16.58 27.08
C GLN A 79 28.38 -17.04 27.67
N LEU A 80 29.34 -16.13 27.83
CA LEU A 80 30.62 -16.44 28.40
C LEU A 80 30.47 -17.01 29.83
N THR A 81 29.62 -16.40 30.65
CA THR A 81 29.31 -16.88 32.01
C THR A 81 28.70 -18.29 31.99
N TYR A 82 27.75 -18.51 31.12
CA TYR A 82 27.13 -19.85 30.96
C TYR A 82 28.13 -20.92 30.51
N ASP A 83 28.95 -20.60 29.51
CA ASP A 83 29.96 -21.55 29.01
C ASP A 83 31.00 -21.89 30.09
N SER A 84 31.48 -20.91 30.85
CA SER A 84 32.37 -21.13 31.98
C SER A 84 31.73 -22.00 33.08
N LYS A 85 30.46 -21.71 33.42
CA LYS A 85 29.73 -22.54 34.39
C LYS A 85 29.50 -23.96 33.90
N ARG A 86 29.24 -24.16 32.61
CA ARG A 86 29.10 -25.49 32.01
C ARG A 86 30.38 -26.32 32.12
N GLU A 87 31.54 -25.69 31.85
CA GLU A 87 32.85 -26.36 31.99
C GLU A 87 33.15 -26.74 33.44
N LEU A 88 32.89 -25.84 34.39
CA LEU A 88 33.08 -26.11 35.83
C LEU A 88 32.13 -27.18 36.36
N TYR A 89 30.89 -27.24 35.81
CA TYR A 89 29.93 -28.28 36.18
C TYR A 89 30.40 -29.66 35.68
N ALA A 90 30.96 -29.75 34.47
CA ALA A 90 31.55 -30.98 33.97
C ALA A 90 32.68 -31.52 34.83
N GLN A 91 33.42 -30.60 35.50
CA GLN A 91 34.48 -30.90 36.48
C GLN A 91 33.94 -31.11 37.89
N LYS A 92 32.60 -31.07 38.09
CA LYS A 92 31.91 -31.16 39.40
C LYS A 92 32.30 -30.09 40.43
N VAL A 93 32.71 -28.91 39.95
CA VAL A 93 33.13 -27.77 40.80
C VAL A 93 31.93 -26.90 41.19
N VAL A 94 30.89 -26.81 40.35
CA VAL A 94 29.69 -26.03 40.62
C VAL A 94 28.44 -26.91 40.65
N SER A 95 27.36 -26.41 41.26
CA SER A 95 26.08 -27.12 41.34
C SER A 95 25.27 -27.05 40.06
N GLU A 96 24.34 -28.01 39.86
CA GLU A 96 23.37 -27.94 38.79
C GLU A 96 22.49 -26.69 38.85
N PHE A 97 22.22 -26.19 40.03
CA PHE A 97 21.49 -24.95 40.26
C PHE A 97 22.24 -23.75 39.68
N ASP A 98 23.55 -23.65 39.89
CA ASP A 98 24.38 -22.58 39.32
C ASP A 98 24.41 -22.61 37.80
N LEU A 99 24.49 -23.80 37.21
CA LEU A 99 24.44 -23.97 35.75
C LEU A 99 23.08 -23.52 35.20
N LYS A 100 21.97 -23.96 35.78
CA LYS A 100 20.62 -23.58 35.38
C LYS A 100 20.37 -22.09 35.53
N THR A 101 20.86 -21.49 36.58
CA THR A 101 20.73 -20.02 36.83
C THR A 101 21.47 -19.24 35.77
N SER A 102 22.69 -19.64 35.40
CA SER A 102 23.46 -18.98 34.34
C SER A 102 22.81 -19.17 32.96
N HIS A 103 22.21 -20.34 32.70
CA HIS A 103 21.42 -20.58 31.49
C HIS A 103 20.19 -19.66 31.39
N ASN A 104 19.43 -19.52 32.48
CA ASN A 104 18.29 -18.65 32.55
C ASN A 104 18.67 -17.16 32.34
N SER A 105 19.84 -16.74 32.89
CA SER A 105 20.39 -15.41 32.66
C SER A 105 20.73 -15.18 31.17
N LEU A 106 21.28 -16.18 30.50
CA LEU A 106 21.53 -16.12 29.05
C LEU A 106 20.22 -16.02 28.25
N LEU A 107 19.20 -16.79 28.61
CA LEU A 107 17.90 -16.72 27.95
C LEU A 107 17.25 -15.34 28.14
N SER A 108 17.37 -14.77 29.38
CA SER A 108 16.89 -13.40 29.63
C SER A 108 17.62 -12.35 28.78
N ALA A 109 18.95 -12.44 28.68
CA ALA A 109 19.73 -11.54 27.83
C ALA A 109 19.36 -11.68 26.34
N LYS A 110 19.13 -12.89 25.85
CA LYS A 110 18.64 -13.13 24.47
C LYS A 110 17.26 -12.54 24.24
N ALA A 111 16.36 -12.63 25.21
CA ALA A 111 15.04 -11.99 25.13
C ALA A 111 15.13 -10.45 25.07
N GLN A 112 16.04 -9.85 25.87
CA GLN A 112 16.31 -8.41 25.81
C GLN A 112 16.87 -7.98 24.46
N LEU A 113 17.77 -8.78 23.84
CA LEU A 113 18.26 -8.52 22.48
C LEU A 113 17.11 -8.55 21.47
N ALA A 114 16.27 -9.57 21.51
CA ALA A 114 15.12 -9.69 20.61
C ALA A 114 14.16 -8.47 20.74
N GLN A 115 13.95 -7.99 21.99
CA GLN A 115 13.17 -6.78 22.23
C GLN A 115 13.81 -5.53 21.62
N ALA A 116 15.12 -5.35 21.79
CA ALA A 116 15.86 -4.22 21.22
C ALA A 116 15.85 -4.26 19.69
N GLU A 117 15.98 -5.44 19.09
CA GLU A 117 15.88 -5.63 17.64
C GLU A 117 14.50 -5.27 17.09
N ALA A 118 13.42 -5.65 17.78
CA ALA A 118 12.06 -5.26 17.44
C ALA A 118 11.87 -3.73 17.51
N GLN A 119 12.42 -3.06 18.52
CA GLN A 119 12.40 -1.60 18.62
C GLN A 119 13.16 -0.93 17.48
N ARG A 120 14.33 -1.46 17.09
CA ARG A 120 15.10 -0.98 15.94
C ARG A 120 14.30 -1.10 14.63
N ILE A 121 13.62 -2.24 14.41
CA ILE A 121 12.77 -2.45 13.24
C ILE A 121 11.64 -1.41 13.20
N ASN A 122 10.98 -1.16 14.33
CA ASN A 122 9.93 -0.15 14.43
C ASN A 122 10.44 1.26 14.11
N ALA A 123 11.61 1.63 14.63
CA ALA A 123 12.23 2.93 14.34
C ALA A 123 12.63 3.05 12.86
N ALA A 124 13.15 1.98 12.24
CA ALA A 124 13.48 1.95 10.83
C ALA A 124 12.24 2.08 9.94
N ASN A 125 11.14 1.41 10.30
CA ASN A 125 9.86 1.54 9.59
C ASN A 125 9.32 2.97 9.68
N ASN A 126 9.33 3.58 10.87
CA ASN A 126 8.89 4.95 11.05
C ASN A 126 9.73 5.94 10.22
N LEU A 127 11.05 5.72 10.12
CA LEU A 127 11.90 6.50 9.24
C LEU A 127 11.53 6.27 7.77
N SER A 128 11.27 5.05 7.36
CA SER A 128 10.86 4.77 5.98
C SER A 128 9.55 5.43 5.59
N TYR A 129 8.61 5.60 6.53
CA TYR A 129 7.33 6.26 6.32
C TYR A 129 7.43 7.78 6.19
N THR A 130 8.58 8.38 6.51
CA THR A 130 8.84 9.80 6.22
C THR A 130 9.00 10.07 4.74
N GLU A 131 9.34 9.06 3.94
CA GLU A 131 9.33 9.08 2.49
C GLU A 131 7.99 8.55 2.00
N VAL A 132 7.06 9.45 1.70
CA VAL A 132 5.75 9.07 1.16
C VAL A 132 5.91 8.70 -0.30
N LYS A 133 5.64 7.43 -0.63
CA LYS A 133 5.83 6.86 -1.97
C LYS A 133 4.50 6.53 -2.64
N SER A 134 4.49 6.53 -3.96
CA SER A 134 3.34 6.07 -4.72
C SER A 134 3.17 4.55 -4.58
N PRO A 135 1.96 4.05 -4.25
CA PRO A 135 1.67 2.62 -4.16
C PRO A 135 1.47 1.97 -5.53
N ALA A 136 1.20 2.76 -6.58
CA ALA A 136 0.93 2.31 -7.95
C ALA A 136 1.52 3.27 -8.98
N ASP A 137 1.54 2.83 -10.23
CA ASP A 137 1.76 3.71 -11.38
C ASP A 137 0.52 4.56 -11.59
N GLY A 138 0.68 5.81 -12.02
CA GLY A 138 -0.47 6.67 -12.25
C GLY A 138 -0.10 8.15 -12.40
N VAL A 139 -1.10 9.02 -12.25
CA VAL A 139 -0.96 10.47 -12.35
C VAL A 139 -1.31 11.10 -11.00
N VAL A 140 -0.46 12.02 -10.56
CA VAL A 140 -0.66 12.78 -9.31
C VAL A 140 -1.81 13.77 -9.51
N GLY A 141 -2.76 13.76 -8.59
CA GLY A 141 -3.85 14.72 -8.53
C GLY A 141 -3.43 16.08 -7.98
N THR A 142 -4.33 16.75 -7.28
CA THR A 142 -4.05 18.06 -6.65
C THR A 142 -3.13 17.90 -5.44
N LEU A 143 -2.33 18.94 -5.18
CA LEU A 143 -1.40 19.06 -4.05
C LEU A 143 -1.86 20.15 -3.08
N PRO A 144 -2.82 19.89 -2.18
CA PRO A 144 -3.40 20.92 -1.30
C PRO A 144 -2.43 21.42 -0.23
N TYR A 145 -1.34 20.70 0.04
CA TYR A 145 -0.36 21.03 1.07
C TYR A 145 0.96 21.49 0.47
N ARG A 146 1.62 22.44 1.14
CA ARG A 146 2.90 23.02 0.73
C ARG A 146 4.01 22.64 1.70
N VAL A 147 5.26 22.82 1.26
CA VAL A 147 6.43 22.69 2.13
C VAL A 147 6.25 23.57 3.36
N GLY A 148 6.58 23.06 4.53
CA GLY A 148 6.37 23.71 5.83
C GLY A 148 5.04 23.36 6.51
N THR A 149 4.11 22.66 5.83
CA THR A 149 2.86 22.22 6.46
C THR A 149 3.11 21.06 7.40
N LEU A 150 2.52 21.08 8.59
CA LEU A 150 2.48 19.95 9.51
C LEU A 150 1.43 18.94 9.03
N VAL A 151 1.85 17.70 8.87
CA VAL A 151 1.00 16.59 8.43
C VAL A 151 0.96 15.47 9.47
N SER A 152 -0.10 14.68 9.46
CA SER A 152 -0.30 13.55 10.38
C SER A 152 -1.21 12.49 9.76
N SER A 153 -1.16 11.26 10.28
CA SER A 153 -2.02 10.16 9.81
C SER A 153 -3.52 10.39 10.01
N GLY A 154 -3.92 11.30 10.89
CA GLY A 154 -5.32 11.63 11.18
C GLY A 154 -5.86 12.85 10.43
N MET A 155 -5.17 13.35 9.42
CA MET A 155 -5.64 14.53 8.69
C MET A 155 -6.89 14.23 7.83
N PRO A 156 -7.81 15.22 7.67
CA PRO A 156 -9.11 15.01 7.01
C PRO A 156 -9.02 14.86 5.49
N LYS A 157 -7.93 15.32 4.88
CA LYS A 157 -7.71 15.27 3.43
C LYS A 157 -6.38 14.58 3.12
N PRO A 158 -6.31 13.80 2.03
CA PRO A 158 -5.06 13.17 1.60
C PRO A 158 -4.03 14.22 1.16
N LEU A 159 -2.76 13.85 1.18
CA LEU A 159 -1.66 14.66 0.62
C LEU A 159 -1.83 14.87 -0.88
N THR A 160 -2.27 13.85 -1.55
CA THR A 160 -2.66 13.82 -2.96
C THR A 160 -3.44 12.55 -3.25
N THR A 161 -3.99 12.45 -4.45
CA THR A 161 -4.55 11.21 -5.00
C THR A 161 -3.68 10.78 -6.16
N VAL A 162 -3.37 9.49 -6.27
CA VAL A 162 -2.73 8.92 -7.45
C VAL A 162 -3.78 8.14 -8.21
N SER A 163 -4.06 8.57 -9.45
CA SER A 163 -5.04 7.96 -10.34
C SER A 163 -4.35 7.06 -11.35
N ASP A 164 -4.68 5.77 -11.32
CA ASP A 164 -4.26 4.81 -12.36
C ASP A 164 -5.20 4.94 -13.55
N ASN A 165 -4.71 5.59 -14.60
CA ASN A 165 -5.44 5.81 -15.84
C ASN A 165 -5.00 4.82 -16.96
N SER A 166 -4.27 3.75 -16.63
CA SER A 166 -3.83 2.73 -17.61
C SER A 166 -5.01 2.03 -18.26
N ASP A 167 -6.02 1.72 -17.46
CA ASP A 167 -7.30 1.18 -17.90
C ASP A 167 -8.44 2.08 -17.40
N MET A 168 -9.41 2.37 -18.27
CA MET A 168 -10.56 3.19 -17.92
C MET A 168 -11.79 2.32 -17.77
N TYR A 169 -12.48 2.42 -16.63
CA TYR A 169 -13.79 1.82 -16.45
C TYR A 169 -14.90 2.78 -16.83
N VAL A 170 -15.81 2.27 -17.63
CA VAL A 170 -17.01 2.99 -18.07
C VAL A 170 -18.21 2.40 -17.34
N TYR A 171 -18.78 3.18 -16.43
CA TYR A 171 -19.96 2.78 -15.67
C TYR A 171 -21.21 3.35 -16.35
N PHE A 172 -22.14 2.49 -16.70
CA PHE A 172 -23.43 2.87 -17.24
C PHE A 172 -24.56 2.16 -16.51
N SER A 173 -25.72 2.79 -16.47
CA SER A 173 -26.92 2.24 -15.80
C SER A 173 -27.93 1.76 -16.82
N MET A 174 -28.52 0.60 -16.57
CA MET A 174 -29.61 0.04 -17.33
C MET A 174 -30.88 0.00 -16.48
N THR A 175 -32.02 0.15 -17.11
CA THR A 175 -33.31 -0.04 -16.45
C THR A 175 -33.59 -1.54 -16.24
N GLU A 176 -34.44 -1.86 -15.26
CA GLU A 176 -34.86 -3.25 -14.99
C GLU A 176 -35.42 -3.93 -16.25
N ASN A 177 -36.23 -3.21 -17.03
CA ASN A 177 -36.82 -3.73 -18.27
C ASN A 177 -35.74 -4.11 -19.29
N GLN A 178 -34.72 -3.29 -19.44
CA GLN A 178 -33.58 -3.57 -20.33
C GLN A 178 -32.77 -4.78 -19.86
N MET A 179 -32.60 -4.92 -18.54
CA MET A 179 -31.96 -6.08 -17.94
C MET A 179 -32.74 -7.37 -18.19
N LEU A 180 -34.07 -7.32 -18.04
CA LEU A 180 -34.97 -8.46 -18.31
C LEU A 180 -34.93 -8.86 -19.80
N GLU A 181 -34.91 -7.89 -20.70
CA GLU A 181 -34.79 -8.12 -22.15
C GLU A 181 -33.46 -8.79 -22.48
N LEU A 182 -32.37 -8.28 -21.91
CA LEU A 182 -31.04 -8.86 -22.06
C LEU A 182 -30.99 -10.30 -21.56
N THR A 183 -31.54 -10.56 -20.39
CA THR A 183 -31.59 -11.91 -19.80
C THR A 183 -32.46 -12.87 -20.63
N ARG A 184 -33.55 -12.38 -21.21
CA ARG A 184 -34.39 -13.18 -22.14
C ARG A 184 -33.68 -13.51 -23.43
N ARG A 185 -32.88 -12.58 -23.96
CA ARG A 185 -32.15 -12.75 -25.21
C ARG A 185 -30.95 -13.71 -25.10
N TYR A 186 -30.21 -13.67 -24.00
CA TYR A 186 -29.00 -14.47 -23.78
C TYR A 186 -29.19 -15.64 -22.79
N GLY A 187 -30.34 -15.73 -22.14
CA GLY A 187 -30.71 -16.78 -21.21
C GLY A 187 -30.13 -16.64 -19.79
N SER A 188 -28.98 -15.99 -19.61
CA SER A 188 -28.40 -15.66 -18.28
C SER A 188 -27.47 -14.46 -18.37
N LYS A 189 -27.18 -13.82 -17.22
CA LYS A 189 -26.20 -12.71 -17.13
C LYS A 189 -24.81 -13.14 -17.61
N ASP A 190 -24.37 -14.32 -17.22
CA ASP A 190 -23.03 -14.84 -17.56
C ASP A 190 -22.89 -15.10 -19.06
N LYS A 191 -23.93 -15.64 -19.69
CA LYS A 191 -23.95 -15.82 -21.15
C LYS A 191 -24.01 -14.49 -21.88
N ALA A 192 -24.76 -13.52 -21.38
CA ALA A 192 -24.76 -12.17 -21.91
C ALA A 192 -23.36 -11.56 -21.91
N LEU A 193 -22.62 -11.65 -20.82
CA LEU A 193 -21.24 -11.18 -20.71
C LEU A 193 -20.27 -11.85 -21.70
N ALA A 194 -20.50 -13.12 -22.01
CA ALA A 194 -19.65 -13.88 -22.94
C ALA A 194 -19.98 -13.62 -24.41
N GLU A 195 -21.23 -13.36 -24.74
CA GLU A 195 -21.76 -13.30 -26.12
C GLU A 195 -22.07 -11.87 -26.60
N MET A 196 -22.10 -10.89 -25.69
CA MET A 196 -22.34 -9.49 -26.07
C MET A 196 -21.20 -8.96 -26.97
N PRO A 197 -21.57 -8.21 -28.03
CA PRO A 197 -20.57 -7.54 -28.86
C PRO A 197 -19.80 -6.49 -28.07
N ALA A 198 -18.63 -6.12 -28.59
CA ALA A 198 -17.86 -5.01 -28.06
C ALA A 198 -18.69 -3.72 -28.04
N VAL A 199 -18.48 -2.88 -27.05
CA VAL A 199 -19.16 -1.60 -26.91
C VAL A 199 -18.25 -0.46 -27.37
N SER A 200 -18.80 0.49 -28.11
CA SER A 200 -18.09 1.69 -28.51
C SER A 200 -18.48 2.86 -27.60
N LEU A 201 -17.51 3.71 -27.27
CA LEU A 201 -17.71 4.90 -26.45
C LEU A 201 -17.86 6.11 -27.37
N GLN A 202 -19.00 6.80 -27.29
CA GLN A 202 -19.21 8.07 -27.97
C GLN A 202 -18.96 9.22 -26.98
N LEU A 203 -18.06 10.13 -27.35
CA LEU A 203 -17.74 11.30 -26.54
C LEU A 203 -18.82 12.40 -26.69
N ASN A 204 -18.78 13.43 -25.82
CA ASN A 204 -19.76 14.52 -25.84
C ASN A 204 -19.74 15.36 -27.13
N ASP A 205 -18.62 15.36 -27.85
CA ASP A 205 -18.49 16.00 -29.19
C ASP A 205 -19.03 15.14 -30.33
N ARG A 206 -19.65 13.97 -30.01
CA ARG A 206 -20.15 12.93 -30.90
C ARG A 206 -19.08 12.16 -31.69
N SER A 207 -17.81 12.36 -31.39
CA SER A 207 -16.75 11.50 -31.89
C SER A 207 -16.80 10.13 -31.21
N THR A 208 -16.43 9.07 -31.93
CA THR A 208 -16.32 7.73 -31.37
C THR A 208 -14.90 7.51 -30.90
N TYR A 209 -14.75 7.06 -29.65
CA TYR A 209 -13.43 6.70 -29.11
C TYR A 209 -12.84 5.53 -29.91
N PRO A 210 -11.57 5.58 -30.34
CA PRO A 210 -11.02 4.61 -31.27
C PRO A 210 -10.85 3.19 -30.71
N GLN A 211 -10.90 3.04 -29.39
CA GLN A 211 -10.82 1.73 -28.74
C GLN A 211 -12.21 1.25 -28.33
N GLU A 212 -12.50 -0.01 -28.65
CA GLU A 212 -13.71 -0.70 -28.21
C GLU A 212 -13.54 -1.24 -26.78
N GLY A 213 -14.61 -1.18 -26.00
CA GLY A 213 -14.66 -1.71 -24.65
C GLY A 213 -15.33 -3.08 -24.59
N LYS A 214 -14.97 -3.86 -23.57
CA LYS A 214 -15.65 -5.11 -23.21
C LYS A 214 -16.41 -4.92 -21.91
N ILE A 215 -17.62 -5.48 -21.83
CA ILE A 215 -18.38 -5.48 -20.59
C ILE A 215 -17.79 -6.53 -19.64
N GLU A 216 -17.36 -6.11 -18.46
CA GLU A 216 -16.76 -7.00 -17.47
C GLU A 216 -17.77 -7.51 -16.45
N THR A 217 -18.70 -6.66 -16.02
CA THR A 217 -19.67 -7.01 -14.98
C THR A 217 -21.02 -6.38 -15.22
N ILE A 218 -22.08 -7.07 -14.82
CA ILE A 218 -23.44 -6.57 -14.78
C ILE A 218 -23.94 -6.77 -13.33
N SER A 219 -24.00 -5.67 -12.57
CA SER A 219 -24.59 -5.65 -11.23
C SER A 219 -26.06 -5.25 -11.31
N GLY A 220 -26.93 -5.94 -10.58
CA GLY A 220 -28.34 -5.64 -10.47
C GLY A 220 -28.79 -5.84 -9.05
#